data_111f66ff7d67975d917ed2eb43528cec
#
_entry.id   111f66ff7d67975d917ed2eb43528cec
#
_cell.length_a   1.000
_cell.length_b   1.000
_cell.length_c   1.000
_cell.angle_alpha   90.00
_cell.angle_beta   90.00
_cell.angle_gamma   90.00
#
_symmetry.space_group_name_H-M   'P 1'
#
loop_
_entity.id
_entity.type
_entity.pdbx_description
1 polymer ?
#
loop_
_entity_poly.entity_id
_entity_poly.type
_entity_poly.pdbx_seq_one_letter_code
_entity_poly.pdbx_strand_id
1 'polypeptide(L)'
;MVSKLERANRVNSDMEKRLKDSQLSGFQGDAQLQRASAKIQSLESDVQGLAQERDVLRQANVVLQQSLEEMPKVFISTEQFAPQIRTNPETGGLMLNDELLFDKGRSVLRKQGKELIGELVSIIQRDYPDRNIFIDGHTDNTPIQKSKNADNWELGAKRAHAVFQEFVNQGVDKNRMKLTSSGWAKPVPGVDPNTENGRSQCRRVEIRIGTVGG
;
A
#
# COMPACT_ATOMS: atom_id res chain seq x y z
N MET A 1 7.34 8.97 -89.22
CA MET A 1 7.82 10.02 -88.29
C MET A 1 6.80 10.26 -87.16
N VAL A 2 5.50 10.28 -87.40
CA VAL A 2 4.43 10.56 -86.42
C VAL A 2 4.46 9.59 -85.25
N SER A 3 4.67 8.26 -85.45
CA SER A 3 4.63 7.27 -84.37
C SER A 3 5.79 7.38 -83.35
N LYS A 4 6.92 7.97 -83.74
CA LYS A 4 8.05 8.21 -82.80
C LYS A 4 7.78 9.42 -81.90
N LEU A 5 7.11 10.45 -82.42
CA LEU A 5 6.75 11.64 -81.67
C LEU A 5 5.64 11.33 -80.62
N GLU A 6 4.67 10.53 -81.01
CA GLU A 6 3.59 10.09 -80.10
C GLU A 6 4.14 9.21 -78.95
N ARG A 7 5.12 8.35 -79.26
CA ARG A 7 5.78 7.52 -78.22
C ARG A 7 6.60 8.36 -77.25
N ALA A 8 7.33 9.37 -77.76
CA ALA A 8 8.12 10.29 -76.95
C ALA A 8 7.19 11.12 -76.04
N ASN A 9 6.04 11.59 -76.54
CA ASN A 9 5.10 12.35 -75.75
C ASN A 9 4.45 11.49 -74.64
N ARG A 10 4.12 10.21 -74.89
CA ARG A 10 3.62 9.29 -73.87
C ARG A 10 4.65 9.04 -72.76
N VAL A 11 5.91 8.80 -73.16
CA VAL A 11 7.00 8.59 -72.20
C VAL A 11 7.25 9.83 -71.34
N ASN A 12 7.19 11.01 -71.95
CA ASN A 12 7.37 12.27 -71.21
C ASN A 12 6.22 12.51 -70.22
N SER A 13 4.98 12.28 -70.61
CA SER A 13 3.79 12.38 -69.75
C SER A 13 3.89 11.36 -68.58
N ASP A 14 4.37 10.15 -68.83
CA ASP A 14 4.51 9.12 -67.79
C ASP A 14 5.64 9.48 -66.78
N MET A 15 6.75 10.07 -67.28
CA MET A 15 7.82 10.59 -66.43
C MET A 15 7.36 11.78 -65.58
N GLU A 16 6.61 12.72 -66.13
CA GLU A 16 6.10 13.86 -65.37
C GLU A 16 5.15 13.39 -64.24
N LYS A 17 4.31 12.41 -64.54
CA LYS A 17 3.43 11.81 -63.56
C LYS A 17 4.22 11.14 -62.41
N ARG A 18 5.25 10.33 -62.76
CA ARG A 18 6.11 9.67 -61.76
C ARG A 18 6.91 10.68 -60.92
N LEU A 19 7.36 11.78 -61.52
CA LEU A 19 8.02 12.84 -60.81
C LEU A 19 7.12 13.50 -59.78
N LYS A 20 5.86 13.78 -60.21
CA LYS A 20 4.82 14.37 -59.34
C LYS A 20 4.46 13.46 -58.17
N ASP A 21 4.27 12.17 -58.47
CA ASP A 21 3.96 11.16 -57.43
C ASP A 21 5.13 10.98 -56.44
N SER A 22 6.38 11.04 -56.94
CA SER A 22 7.60 10.97 -56.10
C SER A 22 7.74 12.22 -55.20
N GLN A 23 7.45 13.40 -55.75
CA GLN A 23 7.49 14.66 -54.96
C GLN A 23 6.39 14.66 -53.90
N LEU A 24 5.17 14.13 -54.21
CA LEU A 24 4.08 14.02 -53.26
C LEU A 24 4.39 13.03 -52.12
N SER A 25 5.03 11.90 -52.46
CA SER A 25 5.43 10.91 -51.45
C SER A 25 6.57 11.43 -50.57
N GLY A 26 7.54 12.20 -51.13
CA GLY A 26 8.57 12.89 -50.36
C GLY A 26 8.00 13.90 -49.37
N PHE A 27 7.05 14.71 -49.80
CA PHE A 27 6.38 15.71 -48.95
C PHE A 27 5.57 15.07 -47.82
N GLN A 28 4.90 13.93 -48.08
CA GLN A 28 4.23 13.14 -47.06
C GLN A 28 5.20 12.53 -46.03
N GLY A 29 6.35 12.03 -46.52
CA GLY A 29 7.45 11.53 -45.70
C GLY A 29 8.00 12.59 -44.74
N ASP A 30 8.29 13.79 -45.26
CA ASP A 30 8.79 14.92 -44.46
C ASP A 30 7.78 15.36 -43.38
N ALA A 31 6.49 15.42 -43.73
CA ALA A 31 5.43 15.74 -42.76
C ALA A 31 5.30 14.67 -41.65
N GLN A 32 5.51 13.40 -41.98
CA GLN A 32 5.53 12.33 -40.99
C GLN A 32 6.75 12.41 -40.07
N LEU A 33 7.92 12.71 -40.63
CA LEU A 33 9.15 12.93 -39.87
C LEU A 33 9.00 14.08 -38.89
N GLN A 34 8.45 15.20 -39.32
CA GLN A 34 8.19 16.36 -38.45
C GLN A 34 7.25 16.02 -37.32
N ARG A 35 6.16 15.30 -37.57
CA ARG A 35 5.23 14.85 -36.53
C ARG A 35 5.90 13.88 -35.53
N ALA A 36 6.69 12.95 -36.04
CA ALA A 36 7.45 12.02 -35.19
C ALA A 36 8.46 12.76 -34.31
N SER A 37 9.20 13.71 -34.88
CA SER A 37 10.15 14.54 -34.13
C SER A 37 9.47 15.37 -33.04
N ALA A 38 8.34 16.02 -33.36
CA ALA A 38 7.56 16.76 -32.36
C ALA A 38 7.04 15.85 -31.23
N LYS A 39 6.61 14.62 -31.57
CA LYS A 39 6.16 13.64 -30.57
C LYS A 39 7.32 13.15 -29.69
N ILE A 40 8.50 12.94 -30.27
CA ILE A 40 9.72 12.57 -29.50
C ILE A 40 10.05 13.69 -28.50
N GLN A 41 10.09 14.94 -28.94
CA GLN A 41 10.34 16.06 -28.02
C GLN A 41 9.33 16.16 -26.89
N SER A 42 8.03 15.96 -27.18
CA SER A 42 7.00 15.93 -26.16
C SER A 42 7.24 14.79 -25.15
N LEU A 43 7.54 13.58 -25.63
CA LEU A 43 7.81 12.43 -24.78
C LEU A 43 9.08 12.61 -23.94
N GLU A 44 10.12 13.21 -24.50
CA GLU A 44 11.35 13.54 -23.76
C GLU A 44 11.07 14.53 -22.61
N SER A 45 10.23 15.54 -22.86
CA SER A 45 9.80 16.48 -21.83
C SER A 45 8.99 15.78 -20.73
N ASP A 46 8.05 14.91 -21.11
CA ASP A 46 7.24 14.13 -20.17
C ASP A 46 8.12 13.20 -19.31
N VAL A 47 9.10 12.54 -19.92
CA VAL A 47 10.06 11.68 -19.21
C VAL A 47 10.90 12.49 -18.22
N GLN A 48 11.35 13.69 -18.59
CA GLN A 48 12.09 14.57 -17.69
C GLN A 48 11.21 15.03 -16.50
N GLY A 49 9.96 15.40 -16.76
CA GLY A 49 8.99 15.76 -15.70
C GLY A 49 8.74 14.63 -14.72
N LEU A 50 8.48 13.43 -15.23
CA LEU A 50 8.27 12.23 -14.42
C LEU A 50 9.52 11.83 -13.62
N ALA A 51 10.71 12.04 -14.18
CA ALA A 51 11.97 11.79 -13.46
C ALA A 51 12.13 12.75 -12.27
N GLN A 52 11.81 14.03 -12.44
CA GLN A 52 11.84 15.02 -11.36
C GLN A 52 10.82 14.69 -10.27
N GLU A 53 9.58 14.36 -10.64
CA GLU A 53 8.54 13.96 -9.69
C GLU A 53 8.95 12.71 -8.90
N ARG A 54 9.51 11.71 -9.58
CA ARG A 54 10.05 10.50 -8.94
C ARG A 54 11.11 10.84 -7.90
N ASP A 55 12.02 11.75 -8.21
CA ASP A 55 13.12 12.12 -7.32
C ASP A 55 12.62 12.89 -6.10
N VAL A 56 11.64 13.77 -6.27
CA VAL A 56 10.95 14.45 -5.16
C VAL A 56 10.23 13.45 -4.26
N LEU A 57 9.50 12.50 -4.85
CA LEU A 57 8.81 11.45 -4.08
C LEU A 57 9.78 10.52 -3.35
N ARG A 58 10.94 10.21 -3.95
CA ARG A 58 11.99 9.45 -3.29
C ARG A 58 12.57 10.18 -2.09
N GLN A 59 12.87 11.46 -2.22
CA GLN A 59 13.35 12.28 -1.10
C GLN A 59 12.32 12.36 0.02
N ALA A 60 11.05 12.62 -0.32
CA ALA A 60 9.97 12.63 0.66
C ALA A 60 9.83 11.29 1.39
N ASN A 61 9.96 10.17 0.68
CA ASN A 61 9.94 8.83 1.28
C ASN A 61 11.13 8.60 2.23
N VAL A 62 12.34 9.03 1.85
CA VAL A 62 13.52 8.91 2.73
C VAL A 62 13.34 9.71 4.01
N VAL A 63 12.88 10.97 3.91
CA VAL A 63 12.60 11.80 5.08
C VAL A 63 11.51 11.20 5.95
N LEU A 64 10.46 10.66 5.34
CA LEU A 64 9.38 10.00 6.07
C LEU A 64 9.85 8.74 6.79
N GLN A 65 10.69 7.92 6.13
CA GLN A 65 11.29 6.73 6.75
C GLN A 65 12.21 7.10 7.92
N GLN A 66 13.07 8.10 7.75
CA GLN A 66 13.92 8.59 8.85
C GLN A 66 13.08 9.10 10.02
N SER A 67 12.02 9.87 9.75
CA SER A 67 11.10 10.35 10.79
C SER A 67 10.40 9.20 11.51
N LEU A 68 10.08 8.10 10.81
CA LEU A 68 9.49 6.90 11.40
C LEU A 68 10.49 6.11 12.25
N GLU A 69 11.76 6.08 11.84
CA GLU A 69 12.85 5.41 12.61
C GLU A 69 13.25 6.20 13.86
N GLU A 70 13.23 7.53 13.77
CA GLU A 70 13.51 8.44 14.88
C GLU A 70 12.32 8.58 15.87
N MET A 71 11.13 8.10 15.50
CA MET A 71 10.00 8.07 16.43
C MET A 71 10.33 7.19 17.63
N PRO A 72 10.28 7.72 18.85
CA PRO A 72 10.54 6.93 20.04
C PRO A 72 9.56 5.75 20.07
N LYS A 73 10.09 4.54 19.94
CA LYS A 73 9.32 3.31 20.09
C LYS A 73 8.90 3.25 21.57
N VAL A 74 7.62 3.44 21.81
CA VAL A 74 7.08 3.30 23.16
C VAL A 74 6.85 1.80 23.40
N PHE A 75 7.71 1.20 24.22
CA PHE A 75 7.54 -0.17 24.66
C PHE A 75 6.68 -0.18 25.92
N ILE A 76 5.48 -0.73 25.82
CA ILE A 76 4.66 -1.01 27.00
C ILE A 76 5.24 -2.29 27.62
N SER A 77 5.57 -2.25 28.93
CA SER A 77 5.99 -3.47 29.63
C SER A 77 4.86 -4.50 29.59
N THR A 78 5.17 -5.69 29.08
CA THR A 78 4.24 -6.81 29.00
C THR A 78 4.29 -7.72 30.21
N GLU A 79 5.15 -7.42 31.20
CA GLU A 79 5.35 -8.26 32.40
C GLU A 79 4.08 -8.47 33.21
N GLN A 80 3.18 -7.48 33.23
CA GLN A 80 1.91 -7.54 33.92
C GLN A 80 0.79 -8.25 33.10
N PHE A 81 1.02 -8.41 31.81
CA PHE A 81 0.13 -9.19 30.94
C PHE A 81 0.67 -10.61 30.86
N ALA A 82 -0.18 -11.59 31.06
CA ALA A 82 0.20 -13.00 30.95
C ALA A 82 0.98 -13.29 29.63
N PRO A 83 1.69 -14.43 29.49
CA PRO A 83 2.57 -14.74 28.35
C PRO A 83 1.89 -14.71 26.96
N GLN A 84 0.64 -14.31 26.94
CA GLN A 84 -0.23 -14.22 25.79
C GLN A 84 -0.09 -12.91 24.99
N ILE A 85 0.47 -11.84 25.59
CA ILE A 85 0.78 -10.58 24.91
C ILE A 85 2.29 -10.51 24.70
N ARG A 86 2.70 -10.35 23.45
CA ARG A 86 4.10 -10.19 23.06
C ARG A 86 4.33 -8.81 22.49
N THR A 87 5.55 -8.31 22.63
CA THR A 87 5.95 -7.08 21.98
C THR A 87 6.58 -7.40 20.62
N ASN A 88 6.18 -6.68 19.58
CA ASN A 88 6.84 -6.74 18.29
C ASN A 88 8.20 -6.05 18.41
N PRO A 89 9.33 -6.76 18.17
CA PRO A 89 10.67 -6.20 18.35
C PRO A 89 11.01 -5.08 17.37
N GLU A 90 10.34 -5.04 16.22
CA GLU A 90 10.58 -4.02 15.20
C GLU A 90 9.76 -2.74 15.44
N THR A 91 8.53 -2.88 15.90
CA THR A 91 7.59 -1.75 16.01
C THR A 91 7.40 -1.27 17.47
N GLY A 92 7.77 -2.09 18.46
CA GLY A 92 7.42 -1.87 19.86
C GLY A 92 5.93 -2.10 20.16
N GLY A 93 5.15 -2.52 19.17
CA GLY A 93 3.72 -2.74 19.29
C GLY A 93 3.37 -3.97 20.11
N LEU A 94 2.27 -3.90 20.84
CA LEU A 94 1.69 -5.04 21.54
C LEU A 94 0.98 -5.95 20.57
N MET A 95 1.37 -7.21 20.48
CA MET A 95 0.74 -8.23 19.66
C MET A 95 -0.26 -9.03 20.51
N LEU A 96 -1.54 -8.82 20.27
CA LEU A 96 -2.62 -9.56 20.88
C LEU A 96 -3.07 -10.67 19.93
N ASN A 97 -2.85 -11.92 20.34
CA ASN A 97 -3.23 -13.07 19.52
C ASN A 97 -4.74 -13.10 19.29
N ASP A 98 -5.12 -13.47 18.08
CA ASP A 98 -6.51 -13.61 17.64
C ASP A 98 -7.36 -14.52 18.54
N GLU A 99 -6.79 -15.64 18.98
CA GLU A 99 -7.48 -16.64 19.82
C GLU A 99 -7.85 -16.10 21.21
N LEU A 100 -7.16 -15.05 21.69
CA LEU A 100 -7.51 -14.37 22.93
C LEU A 100 -8.70 -13.42 22.75
N LEU A 101 -8.76 -12.79 21.60
CA LEU A 101 -9.70 -11.71 21.33
C LEU A 101 -11.01 -12.23 20.72
N PHE A 102 -10.93 -13.23 19.84
CA PHE A 102 -12.04 -13.63 18.97
C PHE A 102 -12.27 -15.15 18.96
N ASP A 103 -13.47 -15.56 18.56
CA ASP A 103 -13.71 -16.94 18.14
C ASP A 103 -13.13 -17.18 16.74
N LYS A 104 -12.76 -18.42 16.45
CA LYS A 104 -12.17 -18.82 15.17
C LYS A 104 -13.00 -18.31 13.99
N GLY A 105 -12.35 -17.55 13.11
CA GLY A 105 -12.98 -16.98 11.92
C GLY A 105 -13.95 -15.83 12.17
N ARG A 106 -14.06 -15.34 13.39
CA ARG A 106 -14.94 -14.23 13.77
C ARG A 106 -14.17 -12.94 14.02
N SER A 107 -14.91 -11.83 14.06
CA SER A 107 -14.44 -10.49 14.42
C SER A 107 -15.24 -9.87 15.57
N VAL A 108 -15.98 -10.70 16.34
CA VAL A 108 -16.69 -10.27 17.54
C VAL A 108 -15.84 -10.62 18.75
N LEU A 109 -15.56 -9.63 19.59
CA LEU A 109 -14.72 -9.81 20.79
C LEU A 109 -15.40 -10.73 21.80
N ARG A 110 -14.61 -11.66 22.33
CA ARG A 110 -14.97 -12.48 23.50
C ARG A 110 -14.97 -11.64 24.76
N LYS A 111 -15.63 -12.12 25.81
CA LYS A 111 -15.61 -11.49 27.13
C LYS A 111 -14.18 -11.27 27.66
N GLN A 112 -13.35 -12.33 27.62
CA GLN A 112 -11.94 -12.26 28.02
C GLN A 112 -11.13 -11.25 27.19
N GLY A 113 -11.40 -11.15 25.89
CA GLY A 113 -10.77 -10.16 25.00
C GLY A 113 -11.13 -8.72 25.39
N LYS A 114 -12.38 -8.47 25.79
CA LYS A 114 -12.80 -7.16 26.29
C LYS A 114 -12.16 -6.80 27.63
N GLU A 115 -12.07 -7.76 28.55
CA GLU A 115 -11.40 -7.59 29.84
C GLU A 115 -9.91 -7.23 29.64
N LEU A 116 -9.21 -7.96 28.78
CA LEU A 116 -7.81 -7.70 28.42
C LEU A 116 -7.62 -6.30 27.78
N ILE A 117 -8.53 -5.92 26.88
CA ILE A 117 -8.51 -4.58 26.28
C ILE A 117 -8.75 -3.51 27.35
N GLY A 118 -9.67 -3.73 28.30
CA GLY A 118 -9.93 -2.80 29.40
C GLY A 118 -8.71 -2.56 30.28
N GLU A 119 -7.96 -3.62 30.63
CA GLU A 119 -6.70 -3.51 31.36
C GLU A 119 -5.65 -2.69 30.57
N LEU A 120 -5.51 -2.99 29.28
CA LEU A 120 -4.60 -2.27 28.40
C LEU A 120 -4.96 -0.79 28.26
N VAL A 121 -6.27 -0.49 28.08
CA VAL A 121 -6.77 0.90 28.00
C VAL A 121 -6.47 1.66 29.30
N SER A 122 -6.65 1.02 30.44
CA SER A 122 -6.35 1.65 31.74
C SER A 122 -4.90 2.07 31.85
N ILE A 123 -3.96 1.26 31.36
CA ILE A 123 -2.53 1.56 31.34
C ILE A 123 -2.26 2.69 30.34
N ILE A 124 -2.81 2.60 29.14
CA ILE A 124 -2.61 3.61 28.09
C ILE A 124 -3.14 4.98 28.54
N GLN A 125 -4.29 5.03 29.17
CA GLN A 125 -4.86 6.28 29.67
C GLN A 125 -4.04 6.85 30.85
N ARG A 126 -3.49 6.02 31.70
CA ARG A 126 -2.67 6.44 32.85
C ARG A 126 -1.29 6.94 32.40
N ASP A 127 -0.60 6.16 31.56
CA ASP A 127 0.82 6.35 31.27
C ASP A 127 1.07 7.11 29.96
N TYR A 128 0.07 7.10 29.05
CA TYR A 128 0.18 7.70 27.71
C TYR A 128 -1.09 8.50 27.31
N PRO A 129 -1.56 9.44 28.17
CA PRO A 129 -2.86 10.11 27.98
C PRO A 129 -2.96 10.91 26.67
N ASP A 130 -1.86 11.45 26.17
CA ASP A 130 -1.81 12.34 25.00
C ASP A 130 -1.23 11.66 23.74
N ARG A 131 -0.93 10.37 23.80
CA ARG A 131 -0.31 9.65 22.68
C ARG A 131 -1.35 9.11 21.71
N ASN A 132 -1.01 9.08 20.44
CA ASN A 132 -1.82 8.42 19.41
C ASN A 132 -1.72 6.89 19.53
N ILE A 133 -2.80 6.22 19.21
CA ILE A 133 -2.92 4.76 19.28
C ILE A 133 -3.17 4.24 17.86
N PHE A 134 -2.34 3.31 17.42
CA PHE A 134 -2.47 2.66 16.12
C PHE A 134 -2.92 1.22 16.34
N ILE A 135 -4.01 0.83 15.70
CA ILE A 135 -4.59 -0.50 15.79
C ILE A 135 -4.50 -1.13 14.40
N ASP A 136 -3.70 -2.19 14.26
CA ASP A 136 -3.47 -2.86 12.97
C ASP A 136 -3.93 -4.33 13.05
N GLY A 137 -4.81 -4.72 12.13
CA GLY A 137 -5.32 -6.07 12.03
C GLY A 137 -4.51 -6.93 11.07
N HIS A 138 -4.04 -8.08 11.56
CA HIS A 138 -3.26 -9.05 10.80
C HIS A 138 -3.98 -10.39 10.72
N THR A 139 -3.78 -11.09 9.62
CA THR A 139 -4.25 -12.46 9.41
C THR A 139 -3.07 -13.36 9.07
N ASP A 140 -3.30 -14.65 9.01
CA ASP A 140 -2.39 -15.58 8.34
C ASP A 140 -2.56 -15.52 6.82
N ASN A 141 -1.74 -16.30 6.10
CA ASN A 141 -1.75 -16.39 4.65
C ASN A 141 -2.77 -17.41 4.10
N THR A 142 -3.64 -17.98 4.94
CA THR A 142 -4.65 -18.94 4.50
C THR A 142 -5.75 -18.23 3.73
N PRO A 143 -6.07 -18.64 2.49
CA PRO A 143 -7.16 -18.04 1.74
C PRO A 143 -8.52 -18.23 2.43
N ILE A 144 -9.34 -17.19 2.44
CA ILE A 144 -10.69 -17.27 3.00
C ILE A 144 -11.60 -18.01 2.03
N GLN A 145 -12.11 -19.19 2.43
CA GLN A 145 -12.98 -20.01 1.58
C GLN A 145 -14.45 -20.01 2.01
N LYS A 146 -14.75 -19.87 3.29
CA LYS A 146 -16.11 -20.06 3.89
C LYS A 146 -16.48 -18.96 4.89
N SER A 147 -16.10 -17.72 4.62
CA SER A 147 -16.39 -16.58 5.49
C SER A 147 -17.30 -15.58 4.76
N LYS A 148 -17.99 -14.73 5.53
CA LYS A 148 -18.70 -13.55 5.00
C LYS A 148 -17.74 -12.41 4.58
N ASN A 149 -16.44 -12.59 4.78
CA ASN A 149 -15.43 -11.62 4.40
C ASN A 149 -14.95 -11.92 2.98
N ALA A 150 -14.71 -10.89 2.18
CA ALA A 150 -14.22 -11.04 0.81
C ALA A 150 -12.78 -11.58 0.78
N ASP A 151 -11.93 -11.10 1.70
CA ASP A 151 -10.53 -11.46 1.79
C ASP A 151 -9.94 -11.26 3.20
N ASN A 152 -8.65 -11.54 3.33
CA ASN A 152 -7.90 -11.38 4.58
C ASN A 152 -7.72 -9.92 5.01
N TRP A 153 -7.76 -8.97 4.08
CA TRP A 153 -7.68 -7.55 4.38
C TRP A 153 -8.96 -7.08 5.08
N GLU A 154 -10.12 -7.49 4.56
CA GLU A 154 -11.41 -7.20 5.17
C GLU A 154 -11.55 -7.85 6.55
N LEU A 155 -11.10 -9.10 6.71
CA LEU A 155 -11.12 -9.77 8.01
C LEU A 155 -10.24 -9.04 9.03
N GLY A 156 -9.01 -8.67 8.64
CA GLY A 156 -8.10 -7.89 9.48
C GLY A 156 -8.70 -6.55 9.88
N ALA A 157 -9.29 -5.83 8.91
CA ALA A 157 -9.94 -4.55 9.17
C ALA A 157 -11.12 -4.66 10.15
N LYS A 158 -11.98 -5.68 10.01
CA LYS A 158 -13.10 -5.93 10.93
C LYS A 158 -12.64 -6.24 12.35
N ARG A 159 -11.54 -6.98 12.50
CA ARG A 159 -10.94 -7.29 13.80
C ARG A 159 -10.33 -6.05 14.46
N ALA A 160 -9.55 -5.29 13.70
CA ALA A 160 -9.02 -4.02 14.20
C ALA A 160 -10.15 -3.05 14.58
N HIS A 161 -11.22 -3.01 13.80
CA HIS A 161 -12.39 -2.18 14.10
C HIS A 161 -13.11 -2.63 15.38
N ALA A 162 -13.23 -3.94 15.65
CA ALA A 162 -13.83 -4.43 16.88
C ALA A 162 -13.00 -4.02 18.12
N VAL A 163 -11.69 -4.08 18.03
CA VAL A 163 -10.79 -3.57 19.08
C VAL A 163 -10.93 -2.05 19.23
N PHE A 164 -10.92 -1.31 18.13
CA PHE A 164 -11.14 0.14 18.12
C PHE A 164 -12.44 0.53 18.84
N GLN A 165 -13.54 -0.15 18.53
CA GLN A 165 -14.84 0.12 19.19
C GLN A 165 -14.78 -0.17 20.69
N GLU A 166 -14.08 -1.21 21.11
CA GLU A 166 -13.92 -1.50 22.53
C GLU A 166 -13.09 -0.42 23.24
N PHE A 167 -12.04 0.11 22.60
CA PHE A 167 -11.30 1.27 23.12
C PHE A 167 -12.19 2.49 23.30
N VAL A 168 -13.09 2.77 22.32
CA VAL A 168 -14.09 3.86 22.44
C VAL A 168 -15.05 3.60 23.60
N ASN A 169 -15.55 2.37 23.76
CA ASN A 169 -16.42 1.97 24.86
C ASN A 169 -15.76 2.14 26.23
N GLN A 170 -14.43 2.00 26.30
CA GLN A 170 -13.61 2.20 27.49
C GLN A 170 -13.18 3.68 27.69
N GLY A 171 -13.71 4.60 26.87
CA GLY A 171 -13.52 6.04 27.03
C GLY A 171 -12.27 6.63 26.36
N VAL A 172 -11.62 5.90 25.43
CA VAL A 172 -10.52 6.46 24.65
C VAL A 172 -11.07 7.38 23.55
N ASP A 173 -10.51 8.58 23.42
CA ASP A 173 -10.89 9.50 22.35
C ASP A 173 -10.57 8.91 20.98
N LYS A 174 -11.61 8.77 20.14
CA LYS A 174 -11.49 8.24 18.77
C LYS A 174 -10.52 9.05 17.88
N ASN A 175 -10.35 10.35 18.15
CA ASN A 175 -9.46 11.21 17.37
C ASN A 175 -7.96 10.87 17.61
N ARG A 176 -7.65 10.20 18.72
CA ARG A 176 -6.31 9.69 19.04
C ARG A 176 -6.02 8.33 18.42
N MET A 177 -7.00 7.72 17.77
CA MET A 177 -6.87 6.35 17.27
C MET A 177 -6.82 6.32 15.75
N LYS A 178 -5.92 5.51 15.21
CA LYS A 178 -5.84 5.19 13.79
C LYS A 178 -5.99 3.67 13.62
N LEU A 179 -6.83 3.30 12.67
CA LEU A 179 -7.11 1.90 12.36
C LEU A 179 -6.53 1.57 10.99
N THR A 180 -5.83 0.44 10.92
CA THR A 180 -5.30 -0.12 9.69
C THR A 180 -5.54 -1.63 9.61
N SER A 181 -5.37 -2.19 8.43
CA SER A 181 -5.27 -3.63 8.22
C SER A 181 -4.08 -3.92 7.34
N SER A 182 -3.23 -4.80 7.78
CA SER A 182 -2.11 -5.31 6.99
C SER A 182 -2.42 -6.70 6.39
N GLY A 183 -3.58 -7.27 6.69
CA GLY A 183 -3.92 -8.61 6.23
C GLY A 183 -2.80 -9.61 6.55
N TRP A 184 -2.40 -10.41 5.55
CA TRP A 184 -1.30 -11.36 5.66
C TRP A 184 0.07 -10.79 5.24
N ALA A 185 0.12 -9.54 4.75
CA ALA A 185 1.32 -8.98 4.13
C ALA A 185 2.47 -8.70 5.10
N LYS A 186 2.19 -8.66 6.42
CA LYS A 186 3.20 -8.43 7.46
C LYS A 186 3.21 -9.58 8.47
N PRO A 187 3.90 -10.69 8.18
CA PRO A 187 4.08 -11.76 9.15
C PRO A 187 4.87 -11.29 10.38
N VAL A 188 4.82 -12.05 11.45
CA VAL A 188 5.64 -11.77 12.64
C VAL A 188 7.12 -12.01 12.30
N PRO A 189 8.03 -11.07 12.63
CA PRO A 189 9.46 -11.24 12.36
C PRO A 189 10.03 -12.50 13.01
N GLY A 190 10.83 -13.24 12.24
CA GLY A 190 11.46 -14.49 12.68
C GLY A 190 10.54 -15.71 12.79
N VAL A 191 9.29 -15.60 12.33
CA VAL A 191 8.31 -16.68 12.34
C VAL A 191 8.01 -17.15 10.92
N ASP A 192 8.04 -18.47 10.67
CA ASP A 192 7.62 -19.03 9.37
C ASP A 192 6.09 -19.07 9.27
N PRO A 193 5.49 -18.24 8.41
CA PRO A 193 4.03 -18.12 8.27
C PRO A 193 3.38 -19.35 7.60
N ASN A 194 4.17 -20.31 7.13
CA ASN A 194 3.66 -21.53 6.49
C ASN A 194 3.44 -22.67 7.47
N THR A 195 3.96 -22.58 8.68
CA THR A 195 3.68 -23.53 9.77
C THR A 195 2.39 -23.18 10.50
N GLU A 196 1.74 -24.17 11.14
CA GLU A 196 0.51 -23.88 11.93
C GLU A 196 0.80 -22.95 13.10
N ASN A 197 1.90 -23.16 13.78
CA ASN A 197 2.34 -22.28 14.87
C ASN A 197 2.63 -20.85 14.37
N GLY A 198 3.26 -20.71 13.21
CA GLY A 198 3.53 -19.42 12.62
C GLY A 198 2.25 -18.72 12.16
N ARG A 199 1.30 -19.44 11.53
CA ARG A 199 -0.01 -18.91 11.20
C ARG A 199 -0.77 -18.40 12.43
N SER A 200 -0.78 -19.18 13.52
CA SER A 200 -1.40 -18.76 14.77
C SER A 200 -0.79 -17.45 15.30
N GLN A 201 0.52 -17.28 15.25
CA GLN A 201 1.19 -16.05 15.66
C GLN A 201 0.92 -14.88 14.71
N CYS A 202 0.76 -15.13 13.41
CA CYS A 202 0.41 -14.10 12.43
C CYS A 202 -1.01 -13.56 12.60
N ARG A 203 -1.96 -14.38 13.09
CA ARG A 203 -3.32 -13.97 13.40
C ARG A 203 -3.34 -13.13 14.69
N ARG A 204 -3.25 -11.81 14.56
CA ARG A 204 -3.14 -10.89 15.70
C ARG A 204 -3.79 -9.53 15.41
N VAL A 205 -4.04 -8.79 16.48
CA VAL A 205 -4.19 -7.33 16.40
C VAL A 205 -2.98 -6.70 17.07
N GLU A 206 -2.30 -5.81 16.38
CA GLU A 206 -1.15 -5.08 16.90
C GLU A 206 -1.56 -3.68 17.34
N ILE A 207 -1.20 -3.29 18.57
CA ILE A 207 -1.52 -2.00 19.15
C ILE A 207 -0.20 -1.28 19.40
N ARG A 208 0.00 -0.11 18.76
CA ARG A 208 1.19 0.72 18.92
C ARG A 208 0.83 2.07 19.51
N ILE A 209 1.67 2.54 20.39
CA ILE A 209 1.58 3.89 20.94
C ILE A 209 2.55 4.79 20.16
N GLY A 210 2.01 5.79 19.51
CA GLY A 210 2.79 6.74 18.74
C GLY A 210 3.21 7.97 19.53
N THR A 211 3.89 8.89 18.86
CA THR A 211 4.18 10.22 19.40
C THR A 211 2.89 11.03 19.54
N VAL A 212 2.93 12.09 20.33
CA VAL A 212 1.87 13.11 20.37
C VAL A 212 1.71 13.64 18.96
N GLY A 213 0.52 13.43 18.36
CA GLY A 213 0.27 13.89 17.00
C GLY A 213 0.18 15.40 16.96
N GLY A 214 0.88 16.00 15.99
CA GLY A 214 0.57 17.32 15.51
C GLY A 214 -0.65 17.26 14.59
#